data_afd3957c5c1e8493b9d470c3952ab42a
#
_entry.id   afd3957c5c1e8493b9d470c3952ab42a
#
_cell.length_a   1.000
_cell.length_b   1.000
_cell.length_c   1.000
_cell.angle_alpha   90.00
_cell.angle_beta   90.00
_cell.angle_gamma   90.00
#
_symmetry.space_group_name_H-M   'P 1'
#
loop_
_entity.id
_entity.type
_entity.pdbx_description
1 polymer ?
#
loop_
_entity_poly.entity_id
_entity_poly.type
_entity_poly.pdbx_seq_one_letter_code
_entity_poly.pdbx_strand_id
1 'polypeptide(L)'
;MEKSYSESYAAAGVDITAGYRSVELMKQYVARTMNEHCIGGLGGFGGLFELDCTGYKHPVLISGTDGVGTKLKLAMLLNKHDTIGIDCVAMCVNDVICAGAKPLVFLDYIACGRNIPEKIAEIVKGVAEGCVQADCSLVGGETAEHPGMMPE
;
A
#
# COMPACT_ATOMS: atom_id res chain seq x y z
N MET A 1 -17.30 0.04 -12.90
CA MET A 1 -16.22 -0.41 -13.80
C MET A 1 -16.56 -1.79 -14.30
N GLU A 2 -16.58 -2.01 -15.60
CA GLU A 2 -16.75 -3.35 -16.16
C GLU A 2 -15.57 -4.22 -15.77
N LYS A 3 -15.82 -5.41 -15.20
CA LYS A 3 -14.76 -6.35 -14.81
C LYS A 3 -14.19 -6.95 -16.08
N SER A 4 -12.93 -6.66 -16.41
CA SER A 4 -12.24 -7.30 -17.52
C SER A 4 -11.80 -8.71 -17.12
N TYR A 5 -11.86 -9.62 -18.07
CA TYR A 5 -11.27 -10.95 -17.98
C TYR A 5 -10.28 -11.12 -19.13
N SER A 6 -9.15 -11.74 -18.84
CA SER A 6 -8.15 -12.02 -19.86
C SER A 6 -7.64 -13.45 -19.74
N GLU A 7 -7.87 -14.24 -20.79
CA GLU A 7 -7.41 -15.64 -20.87
C GLU A 7 -5.86 -15.72 -20.84
N SER A 8 -5.18 -14.74 -21.43
CA SER A 8 -3.71 -14.69 -21.44
C SER A 8 -3.13 -14.47 -20.04
N TYR A 9 -3.75 -13.62 -19.21
CA TYR A 9 -3.35 -13.44 -17.82
C TYR A 9 -3.65 -14.68 -16.98
N ALA A 10 -4.81 -15.29 -17.15
CA ALA A 10 -5.16 -16.53 -16.47
C ALA A 10 -4.21 -17.69 -16.83
N ALA A 11 -3.83 -17.81 -18.10
CA ALA A 11 -2.82 -18.78 -18.55
C ALA A 11 -1.43 -18.51 -17.99
N ALA A 12 -1.09 -17.26 -17.68
CA ALA A 12 0.15 -16.86 -17.01
C ALA A 12 0.07 -17.03 -15.48
N GLY A 13 -1.05 -17.47 -14.90
CA GLY A 13 -1.23 -17.65 -13.46
C GLY A 13 -1.67 -16.42 -12.70
N VAL A 14 -2.11 -15.36 -13.39
CA VAL A 14 -2.57 -14.09 -12.78
C VAL A 14 -4.11 -14.03 -12.81
N ASP A 15 -4.73 -13.80 -11.64
CA ASP A 15 -6.17 -13.65 -11.49
C ASP A 15 -6.58 -12.19 -11.33
N ILE A 16 -6.96 -11.56 -12.46
CA ILE A 16 -7.44 -10.17 -12.47
C ILE A 16 -8.68 -9.99 -11.57
N THR A 17 -9.53 -11.00 -11.44
CA THR A 17 -10.76 -10.90 -10.62
C THR A 17 -10.42 -10.89 -9.13
N ALA A 18 -9.38 -11.61 -8.71
CA ALA A 18 -8.82 -11.51 -7.36
C ALA A 18 -8.27 -10.11 -7.08
N GLY A 19 -7.60 -9.49 -8.05
CA GLY A 19 -7.15 -8.09 -7.94
C GLY A 19 -8.29 -7.12 -7.66
N TYR A 20 -9.38 -7.18 -8.42
CA TYR A 20 -10.56 -6.34 -8.17
C TYR A 20 -11.18 -6.60 -6.78
N ARG A 21 -11.23 -7.86 -6.34
CA ARG A 21 -11.74 -8.20 -5.02
C ARG A 21 -10.84 -7.67 -3.90
N SER A 22 -9.52 -7.76 -4.05
CA SER A 22 -8.57 -7.18 -3.10
C SER A 22 -8.82 -5.68 -2.92
N VAL A 23 -8.93 -4.93 -4.02
CA VAL A 23 -9.22 -3.49 -4.00
C VAL A 23 -10.54 -3.22 -3.28
N GLU A 24 -11.59 -3.99 -3.53
CA GLU A 24 -12.88 -3.79 -2.87
C GLU A 24 -12.80 -4.01 -1.34
N LEU A 25 -12.09 -5.04 -0.91
CA LEU A 25 -11.92 -5.37 0.51
C LEU A 25 -11.08 -4.31 1.26
N MET A 26 -10.08 -3.71 0.60
CA MET A 26 -9.19 -2.74 1.26
C MET A 26 -9.76 -1.33 1.33
N LYS A 27 -10.75 -0.96 0.52
CA LYS A 27 -11.33 0.40 0.46
C LYS A 27 -11.67 0.99 1.82
N GLN A 28 -12.30 0.20 2.71
CA GLN A 28 -12.69 0.66 4.04
C GLN A 28 -11.49 1.04 4.92
N TYR A 29 -10.36 0.37 4.75
CA TYR A 29 -9.14 0.65 5.51
C TYR A 29 -8.45 1.89 4.97
N VAL A 30 -8.29 1.97 3.65
CA VAL A 30 -7.68 3.13 2.98
C VAL A 30 -8.46 4.41 3.26
N ALA A 31 -9.80 4.36 3.25
CA ALA A 31 -10.65 5.51 3.54
C ALA A 31 -10.36 6.17 4.90
N ARG A 32 -9.85 5.42 5.88
CA ARG A 32 -9.46 5.96 7.20
C ARG A 32 -8.24 6.86 7.17
N THR A 33 -7.44 6.77 6.12
CA THR A 33 -6.19 7.55 5.96
C THR A 33 -6.39 8.81 5.13
N MET A 34 -7.55 8.95 4.48
CA MET A 34 -7.83 10.08 3.60
C MET A 34 -8.14 11.35 4.39
N ASN A 35 -7.62 12.47 3.91
CA ASN A 35 -7.86 13.80 4.43
C ASN A 35 -8.26 14.77 3.29
N GLU A 36 -8.44 16.05 3.61
CA GLU A 36 -8.86 17.09 2.65
C GLU A 36 -7.87 17.36 1.51
N HIS A 37 -6.62 16.97 1.67
CA HIS A 37 -5.58 17.11 0.64
C HIS A 37 -5.58 15.97 -0.39
N CYS A 38 -6.28 14.87 -0.12
CA CYS A 38 -6.37 13.75 -1.04
C CYS A 38 -7.31 14.06 -2.20
N ILE A 39 -6.81 14.01 -3.43
CA ILE A 39 -7.59 14.28 -4.63
C ILE A 39 -7.94 12.97 -5.32
N GLY A 40 -9.23 12.65 -5.40
CA GLY A 40 -9.71 11.41 -6.01
C GLY A 40 -9.80 10.25 -5.01
N GLY A 41 -9.73 9.02 -5.50
CA GLY A 41 -9.88 7.81 -4.69
C GLY A 41 -9.11 6.63 -5.28
N LEU A 42 -9.23 5.46 -4.65
CA LEU A 42 -8.62 4.22 -5.13
C LEU A 42 -9.07 3.86 -6.55
N GLY A 43 -8.12 3.40 -7.37
CA GLY A 43 -8.35 2.92 -8.73
C GLY A 43 -7.83 3.83 -9.84
N GLY A 44 -7.15 4.93 -9.50
CA GLY A 44 -6.38 5.74 -10.44
C GLY A 44 -4.96 5.15 -10.67
N PHE A 45 -4.27 5.65 -11.70
CA PHE A 45 -2.88 5.26 -11.99
C PHE A 45 -1.84 5.92 -11.08
N GLY A 46 -2.25 6.80 -10.17
CA GLY A 46 -1.36 7.46 -9.22
C GLY A 46 -2.16 8.08 -8.08
N GLY A 47 -1.50 8.26 -6.95
CA GLY A 47 -2.04 8.99 -5.81
C GLY A 47 -1.90 10.49 -6.02
N LEU A 48 -3.01 11.23 -5.96
CA LEU A 48 -3.03 12.67 -6.07
C LEU A 48 -3.18 13.28 -4.68
N PHE A 49 -2.27 14.21 -4.36
CA PHE A 49 -2.26 14.87 -3.07
C PHE A 49 -1.92 16.35 -3.24
N GLU A 50 -2.72 17.23 -2.69
CA GLU A 50 -2.49 18.67 -2.70
C GLU A 50 -1.47 19.05 -1.62
N LEU A 51 -0.36 19.66 -2.04
CA LEU A 51 0.67 20.10 -1.11
C LEU A 51 0.33 21.47 -0.53
N ASP A 52 0.16 21.56 0.78
CA ASP A 52 0.15 22.86 1.47
C ASP A 52 1.59 23.37 1.65
N CYS A 53 1.96 24.34 0.83
CA CYS A 53 3.24 25.02 0.90
C CYS A 53 3.21 26.30 1.73
N THR A 54 2.13 26.60 2.46
CA THR A 54 1.97 27.79 3.29
C THR A 54 3.07 27.84 4.35
N GLY A 55 3.79 28.97 4.42
CA GLY A 55 4.87 29.18 5.36
C GLY A 55 6.26 28.68 4.91
N TYR A 56 6.36 27.97 3.78
CA TYR A 56 7.62 27.53 3.20
C TYR A 56 8.10 28.49 2.11
N LYS A 57 9.32 29.05 2.27
CA LYS A 57 9.96 29.86 1.22
C LYS A 57 10.54 29.00 0.09
N HIS A 58 11.07 27.82 0.44
CA HIS A 58 11.68 26.86 -0.46
C HIS A 58 11.28 25.47 0.00
N PRO A 59 10.07 24.98 -0.37
CA PRO A 59 9.62 23.65 0.03
C PRO A 59 10.50 22.58 -0.62
N VAL A 60 10.88 21.58 0.17
CA VAL A 60 11.65 20.41 -0.29
C VAL A 60 10.81 19.17 0.00
N LEU A 61 10.63 18.33 -1.02
CA LEU A 61 10.00 17.03 -0.90
C LEU A 61 11.07 15.99 -0.56
N ILE A 62 10.85 15.23 0.51
CA ILE A 62 11.68 14.08 0.89
C ILE A 62 10.87 12.83 0.60
N SER A 63 11.46 11.89 -0.11
CA SER A 63 10.89 10.58 -0.36
C SER A 63 11.82 9.50 0.18
N GLY A 64 11.26 8.50 0.86
CA GLY A 64 11.94 7.33 1.36
C GLY A 64 11.21 6.06 0.93
N THR A 65 11.93 4.96 0.82
CA THR A 65 11.37 3.65 0.57
C THR A 65 12.15 2.60 1.35
N ASP A 66 11.42 1.71 1.99
CA ASP A 66 11.98 0.59 2.76
C ASP A 66 10.97 -0.57 2.77
N GLY A 67 11.40 -1.71 3.28
CA GLY A 67 10.58 -2.91 3.42
C GLY A 67 10.62 -3.47 4.84
N VAL A 68 9.83 -4.49 5.07
CA VAL A 68 9.72 -5.13 6.40
C VAL A 68 10.86 -6.11 6.70
N GLY A 69 11.69 -6.43 5.71
CA GLY A 69 12.80 -7.36 5.87
C GLY A 69 12.37 -8.76 6.30
N THR A 70 13.17 -9.39 7.14
CA THR A 70 12.98 -10.80 7.60
C THR A 70 11.75 -10.98 8.50
N LYS A 71 11.16 -9.92 9.06
CA LYS A 71 9.91 -9.97 9.85
C LYS A 71 8.74 -10.54 9.05
N LEU A 72 8.75 -10.38 7.72
CA LEU A 72 7.77 -10.96 6.83
C LEU A 72 7.66 -12.48 6.98
N LYS A 73 8.78 -13.17 7.23
CA LYS A 73 8.79 -14.61 7.47
C LYS A 73 7.98 -15.01 8.71
N LEU A 74 7.96 -14.19 9.75
CA LEU A 74 7.14 -14.44 10.94
C LEU A 74 5.65 -14.30 10.64
N ALA A 75 5.27 -13.29 9.86
CA ALA A 75 3.88 -13.12 9.42
C ALA A 75 3.39 -14.33 8.62
N MET A 76 4.23 -14.86 7.72
CA MET A 76 3.93 -16.07 6.95
C MET A 76 3.81 -17.30 7.84
N LEU A 77 4.76 -17.54 8.76
CA LEU A 77 4.77 -18.71 9.65
C LEU A 77 3.57 -18.72 10.60
N LEU A 78 3.15 -17.56 11.08
CA LEU A 78 2.01 -17.40 12.00
C LEU A 78 0.68 -17.26 11.27
N ASN A 79 0.71 -17.15 9.93
CA ASN A 79 -0.44 -16.79 9.09
C ASN A 79 -1.20 -15.58 9.65
N LYS A 80 -0.45 -14.54 10.09
CA LYS A 80 -0.96 -13.30 10.66
C LYS A 80 -0.41 -12.12 9.87
N HIS A 81 -1.27 -11.46 9.12
CA HIS A 81 -0.86 -10.47 8.12
C HIS A 81 -1.28 -9.03 8.44
N ASP A 82 -2.17 -8.84 9.41
CA ASP A 82 -2.78 -7.54 9.73
C ASP A 82 -1.87 -6.57 10.52
N THR A 83 -0.68 -6.99 10.92
CA THR A 83 0.27 -6.14 11.66
C THR A 83 1.54 -5.82 10.88
N ILE A 84 1.90 -6.63 9.88
CA ILE A 84 3.15 -6.43 9.13
C ILE A 84 3.16 -5.11 8.34
N GLY A 85 1.99 -4.62 7.93
CA GLY A 85 1.85 -3.33 7.27
C GLY A 85 2.20 -2.14 8.17
N ILE A 86 1.97 -2.24 9.49
CA ILE A 86 2.39 -1.22 10.46
C ILE A 86 3.92 -1.10 10.46
N ASP A 87 4.61 -2.24 10.46
CA ASP A 87 6.07 -2.29 10.35
C ASP A 87 6.57 -1.63 9.06
N CYS A 88 5.92 -1.93 7.93
CA CYS A 88 6.28 -1.35 6.62
C CYS A 88 6.21 0.18 6.65
N VAL A 89 5.12 0.73 7.15
CA VAL A 89 4.96 2.18 7.27
C VAL A 89 6.00 2.76 8.23
N ALA A 90 6.23 2.13 9.39
CA ALA A 90 7.20 2.60 10.37
C ALA A 90 8.62 2.66 9.80
N MET A 91 9.04 1.67 9.01
CA MET A 91 10.37 1.67 8.37
C MET A 91 10.55 2.87 7.45
N CYS A 92 9.59 3.13 6.55
CA CYS A 92 9.66 4.26 5.62
C CYS A 92 9.53 5.62 6.34
N VAL A 93 8.60 5.73 7.29
CA VAL A 93 8.34 6.97 8.03
C VAL A 93 9.53 7.38 8.89
N ASN A 94 10.21 6.41 9.53
CA ASN A 94 11.38 6.69 10.35
C ASN A 94 12.49 7.38 9.54
N ASP A 95 12.74 6.97 8.31
CA ASP A 95 13.71 7.63 7.44
C ASP A 95 13.31 9.08 7.11
N VAL A 96 12.04 9.29 6.82
CA VAL A 96 11.49 10.61 6.50
C VAL A 96 11.63 11.58 7.70
N ILE A 97 11.24 11.13 8.90
CA ILE A 97 11.33 11.98 10.11
C ILE A 97 12.77 12.21 10.57
N CYS A 98 13.67 11.22 10.37
CA CYS A 98 15.11 11.42 10.64
C CYS A 98 15.73 12.48 9.73
N ALA A 99 15.18 12.67 8.53
CA ALA A 99 15.58 13.76 7.63
C ALA A 99 14.89 15.09 7.96
N GLY A 100 14.04 15.15 9.00
CA GLY A 100 13.36 16.35 9.47
C GLY A 100 12.09 16.71 8.71
N ALA A 101 11.49 15.78 7.96
CA ALA A 101 10.28 16.00 7.20
C ALA A 101 9.03 15.44 7.91
N LYS A 102 7.85 15.99 7.58
CA LYS A 102 6.55 15.46 7.97
C LYS A 102 6.12 14.40 6.94
N PRO A 103 5.67 13.20 7.36
CA PRO A 103 4.99 12.26 6.46
C PRO A 103 3.72 12.89 5.90
N LEU A 104 3.48 12.75 4.60
CA LEU A 104 2.30 13.29 3.93
C LEU A 104 1.53 12.18 3.22
N VAL A 105 2.23 11.38 2.42
CA VAL A 105 1.65 10.33 1.59
C VAL A 105 2.41 9.03 1.75
N PHE A 106 1.72 7.93 1.55
CA PHE A 106 2.29 6.59 1.49
C PHE A 106 1.81 5.89 0.22
N LEU A 107 2.71 5.12 -0.39
CA LEU A 107 2.43 4.22 -1.51
C LEU A 107 2.98 2.86 -1.13
N ASP A 108 2.16 1.83 -1.14
CA ASP A 108 2.60 0.47 -0.87
C ASP A 108 2.94 -0.28 -2.17
N TYR A 109 3.82 -1.26 -2.07
CA TYR A 109 4.07 -2.25 -3.12
C TYR A 109 4.06 -3.65 -2.51
N ILE A 110 3.13 -4.49 -2.96
CA ILE A 110 2.98 -5.86 -2.50
C ILE A 110 3.29 -6.82 -3.65
N ALA A 111 4.42 -7.53 -3.55
CA ALA A 111 4.77 -8.61 -4.47
C ALA A 111 4.35 -9.96 -3.87
N CYS A 112 3.59 -10.76 -4.60
CA CYS A 112 3.12 -12.07 -4.15
C CYS A 112 3.19 -13.11 -5.29
N GLY A 113 3.26 -14.39 -4.93
CA GLY A 113 3.18 -15.47 -5.91
C GLY A 113 1.78 -15.62 -6.47
N ARG A 114 0.78 -15.42 -5.59
CA ARG A 114 -0.65 -15.45 -5.92
C ARG A 114 -1.40 -14.41 -5.10
N ASN A 115 -2.29 -13.69 -5.74
CA ASN A 115 -3.18 -12.76 -5.05
C ASN A 115 -4.30 -13.53 -4.33
N ILE A 116 -4.23 -13.55 -2.99
CA ILE A 116 -5.30 -14.04 -2.11
C ILE A 116 -5.96 -12.79 -1.51
N PRO A 117 -7.16 -12.38 -1.98
CA PRO A 117 -7.75 -11.08 -1.68
C PRO A 117 -7.87 -10.77 -0.19
N GLU A 118 -8.25 -11.75 0.62
CA GLU A 118 -8.40 -11.59 2.06
C GLU A 118 -7.04 -11.32 2.74
N LYS A 119 -6.00 -12.03 2.30
CA LYS A 119 -4.63 -11.87 2.83
C LYS A 119 -4.04 -10.50 2.44
N ILE A 120 -4.22 -10.09 1.19
CA ILE A 120 -3.81 -8.76 0.72
C ILE A 120 -4.55 -7.67 1.49
N ALA A 121 -5.86 -7.81 1.70
CA ALA A 121 -6.64 -6.86 2.48
C ALA A 121 -6.18 -6.75 3.95
N GLU A 122 -5.75 -7.85 4.57
CA GLU A 122 -5.15 -7.82 5.91
C GLU A 122 -3.82 -7.05 5.94
N ILE A 123 -2.97 -7.25 4.95
CA ILE A 123 -1.70 -6.50 4.83
C ILE A 123 -2.00 -5.00 4.71
N VAL A 124 -2.90 -4.62 3.80
CA VAL A 124 -3.27 -3.21 3.58
C VAL A 124 -4.00 -2.63 4.80
N LYS A 125 -4.76 -3.42 5.55
CA LYS A 125 -5.30 -3.00 6.85
C LYS A 125 -4.19 -2.55 7.80
N GLY A 126 -3.11 -3.31 7.89
CA GLY A 126 -1.93 -2.95 8.68
C GLY A 126 -1.23 -1.69 8.15
N VAL A 127 -1.06 -1.56 6.82
CA VAL A 127 -0.51 -0.35 6.20
C VAL A 127 -1.36 0.87 6.54
N ALA A 128 -2.68 0.77 6.37
CA ALA A 128 -3.60 1.86 6.69
C ALA A 128 -3.54 2.26 8.18
N GLU A 129 -3.42 1.29 9.08
CA GLU A 129 -3.24 1.55 10.51
C GLU A 129 -1.94 2.31 10.78
N GLY A 130 -0.83 1.88 10.17
CA GLY A 130 0.45 2.58 10.26
C GLY A 130 0.37 4.02 9.72
N CYS A 131 -0.32 4.23 8.60
CA CYS A 131 -0.55 5.55 8.02
C CYS A 131 -1.37 6.46 8.97
N VAL A 132 -2.43 5.93 9.59
CA VAL A 132 -3.22 6.67 10.60
C VAL A 132 -2.33 7.08 11.78
N GLN A 133 -1.48 6.18 12.29
CA GLN A 133 -0.56 6.49 13.39
C GLN A 133 0.50 7.52 13.00
N ALA A 134 0.93 7.53 11.74
CA ALA A 134 1.94 8.47 11.22
C ALA A 134 1.34 9.80 10.71
N ASP A 135 0.02 9.98 10.78
CA ASP A 135 -0.70 11.14 10.22
C ASP A 135 -0.38 11.37 8.73
N CYS A 136 -0.37 10.29 7.94
CA CYS A 136 -0.18 10.34 6.50
C CYS A 136 -1.27 9.57 5.74
N SER A 137 -1.44 9.87 4.47
CA SER A 137 -2.49 9.29 3.64
C SER A 137 -1.96 8.19 2.73
N LEU A 138 -2.61 7.01 2.73
CA LEU A 138 -2.35 5.94 1.78
C LEU A 138 -3.07 6.28 0.47
N VAL A 139 -2.38 6.98 -0.43
CA VAL A 139 -2.99 7.57 -1.64
C VAL A 139 -2.96 6.64 -2.86
N GLY A 140 -2.27 5.51 -2.76
CA GLY A 140 -2.18 4.53 -3.85
C GLY A 140 -1.19 3.43 -3.51
N GLY A 141 -0.92 2.57 -4.48
CA GLY A 141 0.01 1.47 -4.35
C GLY A 141 -0.13 0.48 -5.49
N GLU A 142 0.53 -0.66 -5.37
CA GLU A 142 0.51 -1.73 -6.37
C GLU A 142 0.50 -3.09 -5.68
N THR A 143 -0.30 -4.01 -6.21
CA THR A 143 -0.21 -5.44 -5.89
C THR A 143 0.16 -6.20 -7.15
N ALA A 144 1.35 -6.79 -7.16
CA ALA A 144 1.89 -7.49 -8.31
C ALA A 144 1.99 -8.99 -8.04
N GLU A 145 1.40 -9.80 -8.94
CA GLU A 145 1.55 -11.25 -8.92
C GLU A 145 2.78 -11.65 -9.73
N HIS A 146 3.61 -12.50 -9.13
CA HIS A 146 4.82 -13.07 -9.75
C HIS A 146 4.76 -14.60 -9.66
N PRO A 147 3.89 -15.27 -10.46
CA PRO A 147 3.73 -16.72 -10.43
C PRO A 147 5.04 -17.44 -10.71
N GLY A 148 5.39 -18.43 -9.87
CA GLY A 148 6.62 -19.18 -10.00
C GLY A 148 7.93 -18.48 -9.57
N MET A 149 7.86 -17.19 -9.24
CA MET A 149 8.98 -16.38 -8.75
C MET A 149 8.91 -16.15 -7.25
N MET A 150 7.70 -15.86 -6.75
CA MET A 150 7.43 -15.72 -5.32
C MET A 150 6.72 -16.96 -4.78
N PRO A 151 6.91 -17.32 -3.49
CA PRO A 151 6.13 -18.38 -2.85
C PRO A 151 4.61 -18.08 -2.88
N GLU A 152 3.80 -19.14 -2.90
CA GLU A 152 2.33 -19.03 -2.77
C GLU A 152 1.90 -18.69 -1.33
#